data_c8d67203d58bfb4d32c2c7aecbbc3c44
#
_entry.id   c8d67203d58bfb4d32c2c7aecbbc3c44
#
_cell.length_a   1.000
_cell.length_b   1.000
_cell.length_c   1.000
_cell.angle_alpha   90.00
_cell.angle_beta   90.00
_cell.angle_gamma   90.00
#
_symmetry.space_group_name_H-M   'P 1'
#
loop_
_entity.id
_entity.type
_entity.pdbx_description
1 polymer ?
#
loop_
_entity_poly.entity_id
_entity_poly.type
_entity_poly.pdbx_seq_one_letter_code
_entity_poly.pdbx_strand_id
1 'polypeptide(L)'
;MNLKNIFSLLLITLLFSCESNETVINTNNLLLGSWVMPSYEAETTTYKRGNSLPNDAYGISFSENGEFIERSSGWCATPPLYYSDYIGSFEIEPTLIKITKEAYPNSYQWRIISLTENELVVKRELTEQEGEHKYLMDLFDEIEALTYTNSCVESINWTFTAYGSNSCGGFQGYIPYSINIDTDAFLNKVEVYTIAEKEFNIKWGIVSRCLVVIEPEGVECINGYPSLTY
;
A
#
# COMPACT_ATOMS: atom_id res chain seq x y z
N MET A 1 -74.35 23.69 11.21
CA MET A 1 -73.10 24.44 11.01
C MET A 1 -71.95 23.55 11.46
N ASN A 2 -71.28 22.92 10.51
CA ASN A 2 -70.33 21.84 10.75
C ASN A 2 -68.91 22.37 11.00
N LEU A 3 -68.39 22.07 12.16
CA LEU A 3 -66.99 22.31 12.51
C LEU A 3 -66.20 21.02 12.11
N LYS A 4 -65.45 21.12 11.01
CA LYS A 4 -64.57 20.01 10.58
C LYS A 4 -63.26 20.09 11.40
N ASN A 5 -63.05 19.05 12.20
CA ASN A 5 -61.78 18.81 12.89
C ASN A 5 -60.68 18.45 11.86
N ILE A 6 -59.71 19.31 11.69
CA ILE A 6 -58.47 19.00 10.96
C ILE A 6 -57.52 18.45 12.01
N PHE A 7 -57.34 17.12 11.98
CA PHE A 7 -56.33 16.42 12.75
C PHE A 7 -55.04 16.52 11.93
N SER A 8 -54.17 17.47 12.28
CA SER A 8 -52.84 17.56 11.70
C SER A 8 -51.95 16.52 12.37
N LEU A 9 -51.70 15.43 11.65
CA LEU A 9 -50.76 14.39 12.06
C LEU A 9 -49.33 14.90 11.85
N LEU A 10 -48.73 15.41 12.93
CA LEU A 10 -47.32 15.81 12.93
C LEU A 10 -46.47 14.56 12.96
N LEU A 11 -46.01 14.15 11.77
CA LEU A 11 -45.06 13.05 11.60
C LEU A 11 -43.67 13.52 12.06
N ILE A 12 -43.34 13.28 13.31
CA ILE A 12 -41.98 13.49 13.83
C ILE A 12 -41.09 12.36 13.29
N THR A 13 -40.38 12.62 12.22
CA THR A 13 -39.27 11.77 11.77
C THR A 13 -38.12 11.99 12.76
N LEU A 14 -37.95 11.06 13.69
CA LEU A 14 -36.76 10.93 14.49
C LEU A 14 -35.64 10.49 13.52
N LEU A 15 -34.86 11.44 13.02
CA LEU A 15 -33.57 11.18 12.43
C LEU A 15 -32.68 10.71 13.57
N PHE A 16 -32.54 9.38 13.70
CA PHE A 16 -31.41 8.81 14.41
C PHE A 16 -30.17 9.12 13.56
N SER A 17 -29.57 10.28 13.79
CA SER A 17 -28.21 10.54 13.45
C SER A 17 -27.41 9.55 14.29
N CYS A 18 -26.93 8.50 13.65
CA CYS A 18 -25.84 7.71 14.20
C CYS A 18 -24.60 8.58 14.09
N GLU A 19 -24.41 9.49 15.06
CA GLU A 19 -23.08 10.01 15.31
C GLU A 19 -22.25 8.80 15.73
N SER A 20 -21.39 8.35 14.81
CA SER A 20 -20.23 7.58 15.21
C SER A 20 -19.47 8.49 16.17
N ASN A 21 -19.61 8.25 17.47
CA ASN A 21 -18.70 8.77 18.47
C ASN A 21 -17.31 8.13 18.19
N GLU A 22 -16.64 8.59 17.14
CA GLU A 22 -15.20 8.46 17.06
C GLU A 22 -14.69 9.25 18.27
N THR A 23 -14.30 8.54 19.29
CA THR A 23 -13.58 9.10 20.43
C THR A 23 -12.38 9.82 19.84
N VAL A 24 -12.45 11.14 19.73
CA VAL A 24 -11.30 11.96 19.35
C VAL A 24 -10.27 11.76 20.45
N ILE A 25 -9.35 10.84 20.20
CA ILE A 25 -8.23 10.58 21.10
C ILE A 25 -7.41 11.86 21.07
N ASN A 26 -7.39 12.59 22.19
CA ASN A 26 -6.51 13.75 22.33
C ASN A 26 -5.06 13.25 22.42
N THR A 27 -4.48 12.99 21.25
CA THR A 27 -3.17 12.36 21.10
C THR A 27 -2.02 13.33 21.34
N ASN A 28 -2.27 14.64 21.33
CA ASN A 28 -1.19 15.63 21.29
C ASN A 28 -0.24 15.57 22.50
N ASN A 29 -0.71 15.15 23.67
CA ASN A 29 0.15 15.02 24.85
C ASN A 29 0.55 13.57 25.14
N LEU A 30 -0.35 12.61 24.89
CA LEU A 30 -0.08 11.20 25.22
C LEU A 30 0.87 10.52 24.22
N LEU A 31 0.87 10.96 22.94
CA LEU A 31 1.77 10.39 21.95
C LEU A 31 3.22 10.83 22.16
N LEU A 32 3.41 12.07 22.65
CA LEU A 32 4.74 12.64 22.83
C LEU A 32 5.60 11.84 23.83
N GLY A 33 6.89 11.73 23.52
CA GLY A 33 7.87 10.99 24.31
C GLY A 33 8.32 9.71 23.63
N SER A 34 8.93 8.82 24.40
CA SER A 34 9.56 7.59 23.89
C SER A 34 8.66 6.39 24.08
N TRP A 35 8.65 5.53 23.08
CA TRP A 35 7.92 4.29 23.00
C TRP A 35 8.89 3.16 22.63
N VAL A 36 8.96 2.15 23.48
CA VAL A 36 10.01 1.13 23.46
C VAL A 36 9.41 -0.27 23.50
N MET A 37 10.26 -1.30 23.42
CA MET A 37 9.86 -2.71 23.53
C MET A 37 8.74 -3.08 22.54
N PRO A 38 8.92 -2.86 21.23
CA PRO A 38 7.91 -3.22 20.25
C PRO A 38 7.61 -4.71 20.27
N SER A 39 6.32 -5.04 20.28
CA SER A 39 5.80 -6.39 20.10
C SER A 39 4.92 -6.40 18.84
N TYR A 40 5.18 -7.34 17.94
CA TYR A 40 4.53 -7.43 16.65
C TYR A 40 3.50 -8.55 16.65
N GLU A 41 2.26 -8.24 16.29
CA GLU A 41 1.17 -9.20 16.14
C GLU A 41 0.39 -8.89 14.85
N ALA A 42 0.58 -9.74 13.83
CA ALA A 42 0.08 -9.52 12.48
C ALA A 42 0.47 -8.12 11.94
N GLU A 43 -0.51 -7.25 11.67
CA GLU A 43 -0.29 -5.88 11.16
C GLU A 43 -0.19 -4.82 12.27
N THR A 44 -0.29 -5.23 13.53
CA THR A 44 -0.24 -4.32 14.67
C THR A 44 1.12 -4.36 15.36
N THR A 45 1.51 -3.22 15.90
CA THR A 45 2.69 -3.09 16.76
C THR A 45 2.28 -2.44 18.06
N THR A 46 2.62 -3.08 19.16
CA THR A 46 2.41 -2.58 20.52
C THR A 46 3.72 -2.11 21.10
N TYR A 47 3.76 -0.87 21.53
CA TYR A 47 4.89 -0.27 22.24
C TYR A 47 4.54 0.00 23.69
N LYS A 48 5.53 -0.03 24.56
CA LYS A 48 5.43 0.43 25.95
C LYS A 48 6.03 1.82 26.11
N ARG A 49 5.51 2.59 27.05
CA ARG A 49 6.07 3.90 27.39
C ARG A 49 7.50 3.72 27.94
N GLY A 50 8.44 4.48 27.38
CA GLY A 50 9.80 4.57 27.87
C GLY A 50 10.12 5.97 28.37
N ASN A 51 11.10 6.10 29.27
CA ASN A 51 11.61 7.41 29.67
C ASN A 51 12.50 8.04 28.58
N SER A 52 13.19 7.18 27.82
CA SER A 52 14.04 7.55 26.69
C SER A 52 14.22 6.36 25.76
N LEU A 53 14.76 6.57 24.56
CA LEU A 53 15.15 5.49 23.68
C LEU A 53 16.34 4.71 24.25
N PRO A 54 16.28 3.36 24.32
CA PRO A 54 17.39 2.52 24.78
C PRO A 54 18.53 2.54 23.78
N ASN A 55 19.77 2.41 24.23
CA ASN A 55 20.95 2.46 23.35
C ASN A 55 21.11 1.23 22.44
N ASP A 56 20.57 0.10 22.86
CA ASP A 56 20.81 -1.22 22.29
C ASP A 56 19.51 -1.98 21.95
N ALA A 57 18.41 -1.26 21.76
CA ALA A 57 17.12 -1.85 21.40
C ALA A 57 16.30 -0.92 20.51
N TYR A 58 15.28 -1.50 19.87
CA TYR A 58 14.33 -0.78 19.06
C TYR A 58 13.43 0.15 19.89
N GLY A 59 13.11 1.30 19.31
CA GLY A 59 12.16 2.23 19.88
C GLY A 59 11.88 3.40 18.95
N ILE A 60 10.85 4.16 19.30
CA ILE A 60 10.45 5.37 18.57
C ILE A 60 10.24 6.51 19.55
N SER A 61 10.35 7.75 19.07
CA SER A 61 10.10 8.93 19.87
C SER A 61 9.41 10.01 19.05
N PHE A 62 8.45 10.69 19.68
CA PHE A 62 7.71 11.82 19.12
C PHE A 62 7.97 13.05 19.98
N SER A 63 8.39 14.15 19.36
CA SER A 63 8.73 15.40 20.04
C SER A 63 7.69 16.51 19.73
N GLU A 64 7.54 17.47 20.64
CA GLU A 64 6.59 18.59 20.48
C GLU A 64 6.81 19.44 19.24
N ASN A 65 8.05 19.48 18.73
CA ASN A 65 8.42 20.22 17.51
C ASN A 65 8.07 19.46 16.22
N GLY A 66 7.38 18.30 16.30
CA GLY A 66 7.03 17.46 15.14
C GLY A 66 8.15 16.53 14.68
N GLU A 67 9.25 16.41 15.44
CA GLU A 67 10.32 15.48 15.13
C GLU A 67 9.92 14.06 15.52
N PHE A 68 10.23 13.11 14.64
CA PHE A 68 10.11 11.68 14.85
C PHE A 68 11.50 11.05 14.82
N ILE A 69 11.78 10.17 15.76
CA ILE A 69 13.01 9.37 15.79
C ILE A 69 12.63 7.89 15.85
N GLU A 70 13.20 7.10 14.96
CA GLU A 70 13.15 5.64 15.00
C GLU A 70 14.55 5.10 15.26
N ARG A 71 14.75 4.41 16.38
CA ARG A 71 15.98 3.68 16.68
C ARG A 71 15.88 2.26 16.20
N SER A 72 16.76 1.87 15.29
CA SER A 72 16.74 0.57 14.63
C SER A 72 18.14 0.06 14.33
N SER A 73 18.31 -1.27 14.29
CA SER A 73 19.57 -1.90 13.84
C SER A 73 19.67 -2.00 12.31
N GLY A 74 18.69 -1.47 11.57
CA GLY A 74 18.65 -1.57 10.12
C GLY A 74 18.32 -2.97 9.61
N TRP A 75 18.63 -3.23 8.33
CA TRP A 75 18.27 -4.45 7.61
C TRP A 75 19.10 -5.66 7.96
N CYS A 76 20.37 -5.46 8.31
CA CYS A 76 21.31 -6.54 8.50
C CYS A 76 21.27 -7.01 9.96
N ALA A 77 20.45 -8.01 10.24
CA ALA A 77 20.30 -8.59 11.58
C ALA A 77 21.49 -9.50 11.99
N THR A 78 22.71 -9.24 11.47
CA THR A 78 23.92 -10.02 11.81
C THR A 78 24.56 -9.45 13.07
N PRO A 79 24.70 -10.21 14.16
CA PRO A 79 25.37 -9.76 15.38
C PRO A 79 26.88 -9.43 15.15
N PRO A 80 27.42 -8.43 15.89
CA PRO A 80 26.73 -7.57 16.84
C PRO A 80 25.82 -6.54 16.17
N LEU A 81 24.61 -6.34 16.73
CA LEU A 81 23.67 -5.34 16.22
C LEU A 81 24.11 -3.94 16.65
N TYR A 82 24.15 -3.03 15.69
CA TYR A 82 24.40 -1.60 15.95
C TYR A 82 23.11 -0.84 15.69
N TYR A 83 22.68 -0.07 16.68
CA TYR A 83 21.45 0.72 16.62
C TYR A 83 21.77 2.15 16.23
N SER A 84 21.02 2.69 15.29
CA SER A 84 21.14 4.06 14.80
C SER A 84 19.79 4.75 14.83
N ASP A 85 19.82 6.08 14.95
CA ASP A 85 18.64 6.92 14.89
C ASP A 85 18.36 7.34 13.46
N TYR A 86 17.13 7.07 13.01
CA TYR A 86 16.57 7.55 11.76
C TYR A 86 15.61 8.69 12.10
N ILE A 87 16.01 9.89 11.68
CA ILE A 87 15.27 11.12 11.97
C ILE A 87 14.23 11.36 10.89
N GLY A 88 13.10 11.94 11.29
CA GLY A 88 12.01 12.33 10.42
C GLY A 88 11.08 13.30 11.09
N SER A 89 9.95 13.52 10.47
CA SER A 89 8.83 14.31 11.01
C SER A 89 7.57 13.47 11.08
N PHE A 90 6.60 13.94 11.87
CA PHE A 90 5.29 13.32 11.93
C PHE A 90 4.17 14.36 11.94
N GLU A 91 3.03 13.96 11.42
CA GLU A 91 1.76 14.68 11.48
C GLU A 91 0.69 13.74 12.04
N ILE A 92 -0.30 14.30 12.74
CA ILE A 92 -1.43 13.53 13.30
C ILE A 92 -2.73 14.04 12.73
N GLU A 93 -3.52 13.13 12.16
CA GLU A 93 -4.88 13.36 11.73
C GLU A 93 -5.79 12.40 12.51
N PRO A 94 -6.71 12.84 13.28
CA PRO A 94 -7.30 12.37 14.56
C PRO A 94 -6.72 11.05 15.11
N THR A 95 -6.60 10.01 14.29
CA THR A 95 -6.10 8.69 14.69
C THR A 95 -5.03 8.14 13.75
N LEU A 96 -4.64 8.92 12.73
CA LEU A 96 -3.64 8.55 11.74
C LEU A 96 -2.34 9.33 12.02
N ILE A 97 -1.25 8.62 12.21
CA ILE A 97 0.08 9.20 12.31
C ILE A 97 0.73 9.04 10.93
N LYS A 98 1.03 10.16 10.28
CA LYS A 98 1.83 10.19 9.05
C LYS A 98 3.28 10.46 9.41
N ILE A 99 4.18 9.61 9.00
CA ILE A 99 5.61 9.69 9.31
C ILE A 99 6.37 9.88 8.00
N THR A 100 7.25 10.88 7.97
CA THR A 100 8.16 11.13 6.86
C THR A 100 9.58 11.08 7.39
N LYS A 101 10.42 10.18 6.85
CA LYS A 101 11.83 10.02 7.23
C LYS A 101 12.75 10.61 6.16
N GLU A 102 13.93 11.06 6.56
CA GLU A 102 14.98 11.50 5.64
C GLU A 102 15.59 10.32 4.85
N ALA A 103 15.56 9.11 5.45
CA ALA A 103 16.03 7.88 4.82
C ALA A 103 14.88 7.01 4.30
N TYR A 104 15.16 6.18 3.29
CA TYR A 104 14.18 5.23 2.73
C TYR A 104 13.77 4.13 3.76
N PRO A 105 12.48 3.74 3.83
CA PRO A 105 11.36 4.31 3.10
C PRO A 105 10.99 5.70 3.62
N ASN A 106 10.72 6.64 2.70
CA ASN A 106 10.57 8.06 3.02
C ASN A 106 9.32 8.38 3.84
N SER A 107 8.23 7.64 3.64
CA SER A 107 6.97 7.88 4.35
C SER A 107 6.20 6.59 4.61
N TYR A 108 5.44 6.58 5.70
CA TYR A 108 4.49 5.53 6.03
C TYR A 108 3.46 6.04 7.02
N GLN A 109 2.39 5.27 7.23
CA GLN A 109 1.27 5.69 8.06
C GLN A 109 0.92 4.61 9.08
N TRP A 110 0.55 5.07 10.26
CA TRP A 110 0.04 4.23 11.35
C TRP A 110 -1.32 4.71 11.81
N ARG A 111 -2.29 3.80 11.85
CA ARG A 111 -3.55 4.00 12.56
C ARG A 111 -3.33 3.72 14.04
N ILE A 112 -3.67 4.69 14.91
CA ILE A 112 -3.71 4.47 16.34
C ILE A 112 -4.93 3.60 16.65
N ILE A 113 -4.68 2.41 17.19
CA ILE A 113 -5.72 1.49 17.67
C ILE A 113 -6.02 1.75 19.13
N SER A 114 -4.97 2.00 19.93
CA SER A 114 -5.06 2.36 21.34
C SER A 114 -3.89 3.24 21.75
N LEU A 115 -4.15 4.22 22.58
CA LEU A 115 -3.14 5.09 23.15
C LEU A 115 -3.49 5.37 24.60
N THR A 116 -2.61 4.98 25.51
CA THR A 116 -2.69 5.19 26.95
C THR A 116 -1.41 5.84 27.48
N GLU A 117 -1.35 6.14 28.76
CA GLU A 117 -0.12 6.63 29.39
C GLU A 117 1.04 5.63 29.27
N ASN A 118 0.76 4.32 29.19
CA ASN A 118 1.75 3.25 29.28
C ASN A 118 1.92 2.46 27.98
N GLU A 119 1.00 2.60 27.02
CA GLU A 119 0.95 1.74 25.84
C GLU A 119 0.45 2.49 24.62
N LEU A 120 1.13 2.29 23.50
CA LEU A 120 0.73 2.70 22.16
C LEU A 120 0.57 1.46 21.29
N VAL A 121 -0.64 1.26 20.76
CA VAL A 121 -0.93 0.21 19.78
C VAL A 121 -1.23 0.87 18.45
N VAL A 122 -0.44 0.54 17.44
CA VAL A 122 -0.60 1.06 16.07
C VAL A 122 -0.75 -0.08 15.07
N LYS A 123 -1.48 0.21 14.00
CA LYS A 123 -1.58 -0.66 12.82
C LYS A 123 -0.97 0.07 11.62
N ARG A 124 -0.14 -0.64 10.85
CA ARG A 124 0.38 -0.13 9.58
C ARG A 124 -0.78 0.10 8.60
N GLU A 125 -0.86 1.27 8.02
CA GLU A 125 -1.75 1.56 6.90
C GLU A 125 -0.94 1.87 5.64
N LEU A 126 -1.49 1.50 4.50
CA LEU A 126 -0.90 1.87 3.21
C LEU A 126 -1.08 3.36 2.97
N THR A 127 -0.04 4.01 2.49
CA THR A 127 -0.17 5.34 1.90
C THR A 127 -1.00 5.27 0.62
N GLU A 128 -1.47 6.40 0.11
CA GLU A 128 -2.21 6.43 -1.16
C GLU A 128 -1.38 5.81 -2.29
N GLN A 129 -0.09 6.14 -2.35
CA GLN A 129 0.84 5.56 -3.34
C GLN A 129 0.98 4.05 -3.21
N GLU A 130 1.16 3.54 -1.98
CA GLU A 130 1.24 2.09 -1.73
C GLU A 130 -0.05 1.37 -2.08
N GLY A 131 -1.20 1.99 -1.80
CA GLY A 131 -2.52 1.45 -2.15
C GLY A 131 -2.73 1.35 -3.66
N GLU A 132 -2.36 2.40 -4.40
CA GLU A 132 -2.43 2.39 -5.86
C GLU A 132 -1.42 1.42 -6.48
N HIS A 133 -0.21 1.33 -5.92
CA HIS A 133 0.77 0.34 -6.37
C HIS A 133 0.27 -1.10 -6.13
N LYS A 134 -0.33 -1.37 -4.96
CA LYS A 134 -0.95 -2.67 -4.70
C LYS A 134 -2.05 -2.98 -5.72
N TYR A 135 -2.90 -2.01 -6.06
CA TYR A 135 -3.91 -2.19 -7.09
C TYR A 135 -3.31 -2.56 -8.46
N LEU A 136 -2.18 -1.93 -8.86
CA LEU A 136 -1.47 -2.31 -10.08
C LEU A 136 -0.96 -3.75 -10.01
N MET A 137 -0.40 -4.17 -8.87
CA MET A 137 0.05 -5.55 -8.70
C MET A 137 -1.12 -6.53 -8.81
N ASP A 138 -2.27 -6.24 -8.17
CA ASP A 138 -3.46 -7.08 -8.25
C ASP A 138 -3.97 -7.20 -9.72
N LEU A 139 -3.94 -6.11 -10.51
CA LEU A 139 -4.28 -6.14 -11.93
C LEU A 139 -3.30 -7.02 -12.74
N PHE A 140 -2.01 -6.91 -12.45
CA PHE A 140 -1.00 -7.70 -13.15
C PHE A 140 -1.08 -9.18 -12.80
N ASP A 141 -1.32 -9.53 -11.54
CA ASP A 141 -1.53 -10.90 -11.10
C ASP A 141 -2.71 -11.57 -11.83
N GLU A 142 -3.79 -10.81 -12.10
CA GLU A 142 -4.92 -11.31 -12.90
C GLU A 142 -4.52 -11.62 -14.35
N ILE A 143 -3.67 -10.80 -14.97
CA ILE A 143 -3.15 -11.01 -16.32
C ILE A 143 -2.24 -12.25 -16.33
N GLU A 144 -1.33 -12.33 -15.36
CA GLU A 144 -0.37 -13.44 -15.25
C GLU A 144 -1.09 -14.76 -15.00
N ALA A 145 -2.12 -14.78 -14.15
CA ALA A 145 -2.95 -15.97 -13.93
C ALA A 145 -3.61 -16.49 -15.21
N LEU A 146 -4.07 -15.60 -16.10
CA LEU A 146 -4.63 -15.98 -17.38
C LEU A 146 -3.58 -16.56 -18.34
N THR A 147 -2.36 -16.03 -18.32
CA THR A 147 -1.24 -16.56 -19.10
C THR A 147 -0.96 -18.04 -18.79
N TYR A 148 -1.03 -18.42 -17.50
CA TYR A 148 -0.72 -19.77 -17.05
C TYR A 148 -1.96 -20.69 -16.87
N THR A 149 -3.12 -20.28 -17.36
CA THR A 149 -4.34 -21.11 -17.29
C THR A 149 -4.19 -22.39 -18.11
N ASN A 150 -3.50 -22.33 -19.26
CA ASN A 150 -3.26 -23.46 -20.14
C ASN A 150 -1.79 -23.88 -20.10
N SER A 151 -1.52 -25.19 -20.14
CA SER A 151 -0.16 -25.69 -20.34
C SER A 151 0.32 -25.45 -21.77
N CYS A 152 1.54 -24.98 -21.93
CA CYS A 152 2.15 -24.78 -23.25
C CYS A 152 2.67 -26.13 -23.77
N VAL A 153 1.97 -26.69 -24.77
CA VAL A 153 2.36 -27.95 -25.41
C VAL A 153 2.85 -27.68 -26.84
N GLU A 154 2.12 -26.85 -27.59
CA GLU A 154 2.43 -26.50 -28.96
C GLU A 154 2.55 -24.98 -29.07
N SER A 155 3.71 -24.49 -29.52
CA SER A 155 4.01 -23.05 -29.62
C SER A 155 3.08 -22.31 -30.59
N ILE A 156 2.53 -23.01 -31.61
CA ILE A 156 1.59 -22.42 -32.58
C ILE A 156 0.30 -21.92 -31.93
N ASN A 157 -0.04 -22.41 -30.73
CA ASN A 157 -1.22 -21.97 -29.96
C ASN A 157 -0.91 -20.79 -29.03
N TRP A 158 0.26 -20.20 -29.18
CA TRP A 158 0.72 -19.11 -28.34
C TRP A 158 1.19 -17.92 -29.16
N THR A 159 0.96 -16.75 -28.62
CA THR A 159 1.45 -15.48 -29.12
C THR A 159 1.86 -14.59 -27.95
N PHE A 160 2.21 -13.36 -28.20
CA PHE A 160 2.57 -12.39 -27.16
C PHE A 160 2.00 -11.02 -27.43
N THR A 161 1.93 -10.18 -26.42
CA THR A 161 1.58 -8.77 -26.52
C THR A 161 2.47 -7.92 -25.63
N ALA A 162 2.65 -6.67 -26.00
CA ALA A 162 3.30 -5.69 -25.14
C ALA A 162 2.38 -5.33 -23.97
N TYR A 163 2.96 -5.05 -22.79
CA TYR A 163 2.22 -4.61 -21.62
C TYR A 163 2.95 -3.50 -20.87
N GLY A 164 2.17 -2.79 -20.06
CA GLY A 164 2.68 -1.79 -19.14
C GLY A 164 3.12 -0.50 -19.80
N SER A 165 3.57 0.43 -18.99
CA SER A 165 4.03 1.75 -19.41
C SER A 165 5.31 2.13 -18.69
N ASN A 166 6.42 2.14 -19.41
CA ASN A 166 7.68 2.62 -18.88
C ASN A 166 7.63 4.16 -18.71
N SER A 167 8.09 4.68 -17.60
CA SER A 167 8.10 6.13 -17.32
C SER A 167 8.96 6.94 -18.30
N CYS A 168 9.92 6.32 -18.99
CA CYS A 168 10.68 6.92 -20.09
C CYS A 168 9.97 6.85 -21.46
N GLY A 169 8.79 6.24 -21.51
CA GLY A 169 8.04 5.95 -22.74
C GLY A 169 8.27 4.52 -23.24
N GLY A 170 7.27 4.03 -24.01
CA GLY A 170 7.23 2.64 -24.48
C GLY A 170 6.63 1.68 -23.46
N PHE A 171 6.69 0.40 -23.78
CA PHE A 171 6.17 -0.69 -22.96
C PHE A 171 7.16 -1.09 -21.86
N GLN A 172 6.63 -1.71 -20.80
CA GLN A 172 7.45 -2.28 -19.73
C GLN A 172 8.05 -3.63 -20.15
N GLY A 173 7.29 -4.41 -20.93
CA GLY A 173 7.71 -5.73 -21.39
C GLY A 173 6.74 -6.36 -22.36
N TYR A 174 6.91 -7.65 -22.57
CA TYR A 174 6.03 -8.51 -23.37
C TYR A 174 5.59 -9.70 -22.52
N ILE A 175 4.33 -10.12 -22.71
CA ILE A 175 3.74 -11.26 -22.01
C ILE A 175 3.17 -12.26 -23.02
N PRO A 176 3.50 -13.56 -22.92
CA PRO A 176 2.92 -14.58 -23.77
C PRO A 176 1.50 -14.91 -23.32
N TYR A 177 0.64 -15.31 -24.27
CA TYR A 177 -0.70 -15.81 -23.97
C TYR A 177 -1.14 -16.86 -24.99
N SER A 178 -2.03 -17.76 -24.57
CA SER A 178 -2.63 -18.77 -25.46
C SER A 178 -3.75 -18.17 -26.28
N ILE A 179 -3.79 -18.47 -27.60
CA ILE A 179 -4.92 -18.09 -28.48
C ILE A 179 -6.20 -18.87 -28.15
N ASN A 180 -6.14 -19.86 -27.29
CA ASN A 180 -7.28 -20.70 -26.88
C ASN A 180 -7.98 -20.19 -25.62
N ILE A 181 -7.63 -19.01 -25.10
CA ILE A 181 -8.37 -18.30 -24.04
C ILE A 181 -9.31 -17.28 -24.64
N ASP A 182 -10.10 -16.60 -23.82
CA ASP A 182 -10.79 -15.38 -24.25
C ASP A 182 -9.76 -14.26 -24.46
N THR A 183 -9.26 -14.17 -25.70
CA THR A 183 -8.19 -13.24 -26.08
C THR A 183 -8.64 -11.78 -25.97
N ASP A 184 -9.90 -11.48 -26.25
CA ASP A 184 -10.43 -10.11 -26.15
C ASP A 184 -10.46 -9.67 -24.67
N ALA A 185 -10.92 -10.53 -23.76
CA ALA A 185 -10.90 -10.26 -22.33
C ALA A 185 -9.47 -10.12 -21.80
N PHE A 186 -8.54 -10.97 -22.27
CA PHE A 186 -7.13 -10.90 -21.88
C PHE A 186 -6.50 -9.57 -22.33
N LEU A 187 -6.61 -9.22 -23.60
CA LEU A 187 -6.03 -7.99 -24.15
C LEU A 187 -6.63 -6.73 -23.51
N ASN A 188 -7.92 -6.75 -23.20
CA ASN A 188 -8.55 -5.65 -22.47
C ASN A 188 -7.96 -5.49 -21.05
N LYS A 189 -7.66 -6.57 -20.34
CA LYS A 189 -6.99 -6.49 -19.03
C LYS A 189 -5.58 -5.91 -19.15
N VAL A 190 -4.82 -6.31 -20.18
CA VAL A 190 -3.48 -5.76 -20.47
C VAL A 190 -3.57 -4.26 -20.75
N GLU A 191 -4.58 -3.80 -21.50
CA GLU A 191 -4.80 -2.37 -21.78
C GLU A 191 -5.15 -1.60 -20.49
N VAL A 192 -6.06 -2.13 -19.66
CA VAL A 192 -6.43 -1.53 -18.36
C VAL A 192 -5.21 -1.36 -17.47
N TYR A 193 -4.39 -2.41 -17.33
CA TYR A 193 -3.14 -2.34 -16.57
C TYR A 193 -2.19 -1.27 -17.13
N THR A 194 -1.99 -1.27 -18.45
CA THR A 194 -1.07 -0.35 -19.13
C THR A 194 -1.46 1.11 -18.90
N ILE A 195 -2.76 1.41 -18.97
CA ILE A 195 -3.29 2.76 -18.70
C ILE A 195 -3.09 3.13 -17.23
N ALA A 196 -3.46 2.23 -16.31
CA ALA A 196 -3.35 2.45 -14.87
C ALA A 196 -1.89 2.68 -14.44
N GLU A 197 -0.95 1.90 -14.96
CA GLU A 197 0.49 2.07 -14.68
C GLU A 197 1.02 3.40 -15.22
N LYS A 198 0.59 3.81 -16.41
CA LYS A 198 0.94 5.12 -16.98
C LYS A 198 0.46 6.26 -16.08
N GLU A 199 -0.78 6.20 -15.62
CA GLU A 199 -1.36 7.21 -14.70
C GLU A 199 -0.62 7.24 -13.37
N PHE A 200 -0.31 6.07 -12.79
CA PHE A 200 0.48 5.93 -11.59
C PHE A 200 1.87 6.57 -11.74
N ASN A 201 2.57 6.26 -12.83
CA ASN A 201 3.90 6.78 -13.10
C ASN A 201 3.91 8.30 -13.21
N ILE A 202 2.89 8.89 -13.87
CA ILE A 202 2.73 10.34 -14.00
C ILE A 202 2.41 10.96 -12.65
N LYS A 203 1.43 10.43 -11.94
CA LYS A 203 0.96 10.97 -10.65
C LYS A 203 2.06 11.01 -9.60
N TRP A 204 2.86 9.94 -9.53
CA TRP A 204 3.87 9.77 -8.48
C TRP A 204 5.29 10.13 -8.94
N GLY A 205 5.45 10.61 -10.17
CA GLY A 205 6.76 10.99 -10.70
C GLY A 205 7.74 9.83 -10.71
N ILE A 206 7.25 8.61 -11.02
CA ILE A 206 8.10 7.42 -11.05
C ILE A 206 9.14 7.57 -12.17
N VAL A 207 10.39 7.33 -11.84
CA VAL A 207 11.49 7.32 -12.79
C VAL A 207 12.00 5.89 -12.98
N SER A 208 12.31 5.52 -14.20
CA SER A 208 12.89 4.22 -14.51
C SER A 208 14.17 4.37 -15.31
N ARG A 209 14.94 3.29 -15.40
CA ARG A 209 16.05 3.22 -16.36
C ARG A 209 15.44 3.12 -17.76
N CYS A 210 15.85 4.01 -18.66
CA CYS A 210 15.37 4.05 -20.04
C CYS A 210 16.03 2.91 -20.85
N LEU A 211 15.64 1.68 -20.58
CA LEU A 211 16.07 0.51 -21.36
C LEU A 211 15.06 0.28 -22.49
N VAL A 212 15.58 0.07 -23.68
CA VAL A 212 14.77 -0.37 -24.83
C VAL A 212 14.40 -1.83 -24.62
N VAL A 213 13.12 -2.12 -24.55
CA VAL A 213 12.61 -3.50 -24.48
C VAL A 213 12.58 -4.05 -25.91
N ILE A 214 13.31 -5.13 -26.13
CA ILE A 214 13.40 -5.80 -27.45
C ILE A 214 12.11 -6.60 -27.64
N GLU A 215 11.50 -6.47 -28.83
CA GLU A 215 10.35 -7.28 -29.21
C GLU A 215 10.75 -8.74 -29.42
N PRO A 216 10.02 -9.71 -28.82
CA PRO A 216 10.29 -11.12 -29.05
C PRO A 216 10.03 -11.56 -30.50
N GLU A 217 10.76 -12.54 -30.98
CA GLU A 217 10.53 -13.18 -32.27
C GLU A 217 9.37 -14.19 -32.24
N GLY A 218 9.05 -14.74 -31.05
CA GLY A 218 7.98 -15.72 -30.89
C GLY A 218 7.83 -16.27 -29.48
N VAL A 219 7.12 -17.38 -29.38
CA VAL A 219 6.91 -18.12 -28.13
C VAL A 219 7.33 -19.59 -28.33
N GLU A 220 8.10 -20.11 -27.40
CA GLU A 220 8.41 -21.54 -27.29
C GLU A 220 7.74 -22.15 -26.07
N CYS A 221 7.48 -23.47 -26.10
CA CYS A 221 7.01 -24.23 -24.95
C CYS A 221 8.16 -24.94 -24.26
N ILE A 222 8.53 -24.52 -23.07
CA ILE A 222 9.61 -25.12 -22.28
C ILE A 222 9.03 -25.68 -20.97
N ASN A 223 9.11 -26.98 -20.79
CA ASN A 223 8.60 -27.69 -19.59
C ASN A 223 7.12 -27.38 -19.29
N GLY A 224 6.29 -27.18 -20.31
CA GLY A 224 4.87 -26.86 -20.14
C GLY A 224 4.56 -25.37 -19.93
N TYR A 225 5.56 -24.50 -19.98
CA TYR A 225 5.43 -23.06 -19.83
C TYR A 225 5.75 -22.34 -21.14
N PRO A 226 5.03 -21.25 -21.46
CA PRO A 226 5.37 -20.40 -22.59
C PRO A 226 6.62 -19.55 -22.24
N SER A 227 7.58 -19.51 -23.15
CA SER A 227 8.81 -18.72 -23.04
C SER A 227 8.96 -17.85 -24.27
N LEU A 228 9.26 -16.56 -24.07
CA LEU A 228 9.54 -15.65 -25.18
C LEU A 228 10.90 -15.94 -25.78
N THR A 229 11.01 -15.91 -27.10
CA THR A 229 12.26 -16.06 -27.88
C THR A 229 12.70 -14.72 -28.44
N TYR A 230 14.02 -14.49 -28.46
CA TYR A 230 14.65 -13.25 -28.93
C TYR A 230 15.76 -13.52 -29.93
#